data_860b98bff0db2d0236ad79eeebc0b580
#
_entry.id   860b98bff0db2d0236ad79eeebc0b580
#
_cell.length_a   1.000
_cell.length_b   1.000
_cell.length_c   1.000
_cell.angle_alpha   90.00
_cell.angle_beta   90.00
_cell.angle_gamma   90.00
#
_symmetry.space_group_name_H-M   'P 1'
#
loop_
_entity.id
_entity.type
_entity.pdbx_description
1 polymer ?
#
loop_
_entity_poly.entity_id
_entity_poly.type
_entity_poly.pdbx_seq_one_letter_code
_entity_poly.pdbx_strand_id
1 'polypeptide(L)'
;QTLAGRLNADGNDVTVIDLSAEKIKQLTSKYDIMGIVGNGATHTVQKEAGIEDADLFIAVTNSDELNLLCCMIAKRARGCNTIARVKNPEYSTEMSYLKNELGLAMVINPEYAAAEEIARVLRFPAATKIETFAKGRVELLTFKLPDFSPLIGMTVREVSTKLKCDILVCTIEREDEVHIPNGSFTFE
;
A
#
# COMPACT_ATOMS: atom_id res chain seq x y z
N GLN A 1 -7.30 12.42 -8.01
CA GLN A 1 -8.15 13.31 -7.20
C GLN A 1 -8.09 12.94 -5.71
N THR A 2 -8.33 11.70 -5.35
CA THR A 2 -8.36 11.26 -3.95
C THR A 2 -7.01 11.41 -3.24
N LEU A 3 -5.90 11.07 -3.92
CA LEU A 3 -4.57 11.18 -3.35
C LEU A 3 -4.18 12.65 -3.08
N ALA A 4 -4.36 13.54 -4.07
CA ALA A 4 -4.04 14.95 -3.91
C ALA A 4 -4.84 15.60 -2.77
N GLY A 5 -6.15 15.31 -2.68
CA GLY A 5 -6.99 15.84 -1.60
C GLY A 5 -6.58 15.31 -0.22
N ARG A 6 -6.10 14.07 -0.14
CA ARG A 6 -5.65 13.49 1.13
C ARG A 6 -4.31 14.08 1.58
N LEU A 7 -3.35 14.21 0.67
CA LEU A 7 -2.07 14.86 0.95
C LEU A 7 -2.26 16.32 1.39
N ASN A 8 -3.16 17.05 0.71
CA ASN A 8 -3.49 18.43 1.11
C ASN A 8 -4.13 18.48 2.52
N ALA A 9 -5.06 17.57 2.83
CA ALA A 9 -5.67 17.49 4.16
C ALA A 9 -4.67 17.14 5.27
N ASP A 10 -3.60 16.42 4.93
CA ASP A 10 -2.49 16.09 5.84
C ASP A 10 -1.47 17.25 5.99
N GLY A 11 -1.76 18.44 5.40
CA GLY A 11 -0.96 19.65 5.54
C GLY A 11 0.24 19.74 4.59
N ASN A 12 0.25 18.98 3.49
CA ASN A 12 1.29 19.07 2.48
C ASN A 12 0.95 20.11 1.41
N ASP A 13 1.97 20.82 0.91
CA ASP A 13 1.88 21.63 -0.30
C ASP A 13 1.84 20.73 -1.53
N VAL A 14 0.73 20.78 -2.26
CA VAL A 14 0.49 19.88 -3.40
C VAL A 14 0.37 20.64 -4.70
N THR A 15 1.20 20.28 -5.68
CA THR A 15 1.05 20.72 -7.08
C THR A 15 0.62 19.54 -7.95
N VAL A 16 -0.41 19.75 -8.78
CA VAL A 16 -0.92 18.71 -9.72
C VAL A 16 -0.67 19.16 -11.15
N ILE A 17 -0.11 18.26 -11.96
CA ILE A 17 0.07 18.43 -13.39
C ILE A 17 -0.88 17.47 -14.12
N ASP A 18 -1.71 17.98 -15.03
CA ASP A 18 -2.56 17.19 -15.93
C ASP A 18 -2.68 17.91 -17.28
N LEU A 19 -2.86 17.15 -18.36
CA LEU A 19 -3.14 17.72 -19.69
C LEU A 19 -4.52 18.37 -19.78
N SER A 20 -5.45 17.96 -18.93
CA SER A 20 -6.84 18.45 -18.91
C SER A 20 -7.00 19.67 -18.01
N ALA A 21 -7.20 20.82 -18.62
CA ALA A 21 -7.51 22.06 -17.91
C ALA A 21 -8.78 21.94 -17.05
N GLU A 22 -9.77 21.14 -17.49
CA GLU A 22 -10.99 20.90 -16.74
C GLU A 22 -10.72 20.15 -15.43
N LYS A 23 -9.89 19.08 -15.45
CA LYS A 23 -9.51 18.35 -14.24
C LYS A 23 -8.72 19.23 -13.27
N ILE A 24 -7.79 20.03 -13.78
CA ILE A 24 -7.05 20.97 -12.97
C ILE A 24 -8.00 21.96 -12.29
N LYS A 25 -8.92 22.56 -13.04
CA LYS A 25 -9.92 23.48 -12.49
C LYS A 25 -10.79 22.83 -11.42
N GLN A 26 -11.24 21.59 -11.64
CA GLN A 26 -12.02 20.84 -10.64
C GLN A 26 -11.25 20.59 -9.36
N LEU A 27 -9.97 20.27 -9.46
CA LEU A 27 -9.12 20.00 -8.31
C LEU A 27 -8.81 21.27 -7.50
N THR A 28 -8.40 22.34 -8.17
CA THR A 28 -8.07 23.61 -7.54
C THR A 28 -9.28 24.36 -6.97
N SER A 29 -10.49 24.08 -7.49
CA SER A 29 -11.72 24.61 -6.89
C SER A 29 -12.17 23.87 -5.65
N LYS A 30 -11.69 22.62 -5.44
CA LYS A 30 -12.11 21.75 -4.35
C LYS A 30 -11.09 21.69 -3.21
N TYR A 31 -9.82 21.84 -3.53
CA TYR A 31 -8.70 21.71 -2.60
C TYR A 31 -7.78 22.91 -2.72
N ASP A 32 -7.10 23.25 -1.65
CA ASP A 32 -6.06 24.28 -1.64
C ASP A 32 -4.75 23.71 -2.19
N ILE A 33 -4.69 23.58 -3.50
CA ILE A 33 -3.55 22.99 -4.23
C ILE A 33 -3.21 23.82 -5.46
N MET A 34 -1.96 23.78 -5.89
CA MET A 34 -1.53 24.36 -7.16
C MET A 34 -1.85 23.43 -8.33
N GLY A 35 -2.24 23.98 -9.46
CA GLY A 35 -2.55 23.21 -10.68
C GLY A 35 -1.84 23.76 -11.91
N ILE A 36 -1.13 22.90 -12.64
CA ILE A 36 -0.44 23.21 -13.89
C ILE A 36 -1.04 22.38 -15.02
N VAL A 37 -1.46 23.04 -16.09
CA VAL A 37 -1.94 22.36 -17.31
C VAL A 37 -0.76 22.10 -18.23
N GLY A 38 -0.37 20.83 -18.40
CA GLY A 38 0.79 20.53 -19.24
C GLY A 38 1.16 19.05 -19.23
N ASN A 39 2.19 18.73 -20.00
CA ASN A 39 2.76 17.39 -20.07
C ASN A 39 3.81 17.21 -18.96
N GLY A 40 3.50 16.37 -17.96
CA GLY A 40 4.40 16.06 -16.86
C GLY A 40 5.72 15.38 -17.26
N ALA A 41 5.84 14.89 -18.50
CA ALA A 41 7.09 14.37 -19.04
C ALA A 41 7.98 15.44 -19.69
N THR A 42 7.72 16.72 -19.48
CA THR A 42 8.59 17.79 -19.95
C THR A 42 9.24 18.50 -18.77
N HIS A 43 10.54 18.73 -18.88
CA HIS A 43 11.31 19.41 -17.83
C HIS A 43 10.77 20.83 -17.54
N THR A 44 10.35 21.55 -18.58
CA THR A 44 9.80 22.91 -18.44
C THR A 44 8.55 22.94 -17.56
N VAL A 45 7.61 22.01 -17.81
CA VAL A 45 6.38 21.92 -17.01
C VAL A 45 6.67 21.46 -15.58
N GLN A 46 7.59 20.53 -15.39
CA GLN A 46 7.99 20.13 -14.03
C GLN A 46 8.67 21.27 -13.28
N LYS A 47 9.48 22.09 -13.97
CA LYS A 47 10.11 23.26 -13.38
C LYS A 47 9.08 24.35 -12.99
N GLU A 48 8.11 24.62 -13.87
CA GLU A 48 6.99 25.52 -13.59
C GLU A 48 6.16 25.02 -12.39
N ALA A 49 6.04 23.71 -12.23
CA ALA A 49 5.37 23.08 -11.10
C ALA A 49 6.19 23.07 -9.79
N GLY A 50 7.41 23.61 -9.78
CA GLY A 50 8.23 23.70 -8.58
C GLY A 50 9.01 22.43 -8.24
N ILE A 51 9.38 21.60 -9.24
CA ILE A 51 10.09 20.34 -9.00
C ILE A 51 11.44 20.51 -8.28
N GLU A 52 12.07 21.67 -8.41
CA GLU A 52 13.38 21.94 -7.80
C GLU A 52 13.32 21.99 -6.27
N ASP A 53 12.15 22.31 -5.71
CA ASP A 53 11.88 22.41 -4.27
C ASP A 53 10.99 21.27 -3.74
N ALA A 54 10.60 20.33 -4.61
CA ALA A 54 9.72 19.24 -4.24
C ALA A 54 10.46 18.09 -3.52
N ASP A 55 9.94 17.66 -2.38
CA ASP A 55 10.42 16.48 -1.66
C ASP A 55 10.04 15.18 -2.36
N LEU A 56 8.85 15.16 -3.01
CA LEU A 56 8.26 13.97 -3.59
C LEU A 56 7.55 14.26 -4.91
N PHE A 57 7.85 13.46 -5.92
CA PHE A 57 7.17 13.46 -7.22
C PHE A 57 6.46 12.11 -7.44
N ILE A 58 5.17 12.15 -7.76
CA ILE A 58 4.34 10.96 -7.97
C ILE A 58 3.77 10.97 -9.39
N ALA A 59 4.15 9.99 -10.21
CA ALA A 59 3.64 9.82 -11.56
C ALA A 59 2.56 8.73 -11.62
N VAL A 60 1.33 9.13 -11.95
CA VAL A 60 0.14 8.26 -11.95
C VAL A 60 -0.73 8.46 -13.20
N THR A 61 -0.10 8.69 -14.35
CA THR A 61 -0.80 8.79 -15.64
C THR A 61 -1.32 7.43 -16.12
N ASN A 62 -1.97 7.37 -17.25
CA ASN A 62 -2.51 6.11 -17.78
C ASN A 62 -1.46 5.24 -18.51
N SER A 63 -0.22 5.73 -18.74
CA SER A 63 0.88 4.97 -19.35
C SER A 63 1.99 4.76 -18.34
N ASP A 64 2.45 3.51 -18.23
CA ASP A 64 3.55 3.11 -17.36
C ASP A 64 4.86 3.73 -17.83
N GLU A 65 5.12 3.71 -19.13
CA GLU A 65 6.31 4.30 -19.75
C GLU A 65 6.37 5.81 -19.50
N LEU A 66 5.21 6.48 -19.60
CA LEU A 66 5.11 7.91 -19.30
C LEU A 66 5.38 8.20 -17.83
N ASN A 67 4.88 7.36 -16.92
CA ASN A 67 5.13 7.49 -15.49
C ASN A 67 6.62 7.32 -15.17
N LEU A 68 7.28 6.33 -15.77
CA LEU A 68 8.72 6.12 -15.62
C LEU A 68 9.51 7.31 -16.17
N LEU A 69 9.16 7.79 -17.39
CA LEU A 69 9.80 8.95 -17.99
C LEU A 69 9.65 10.22 -17.14
N CYS A 70 8.45 10.49 -16.63
CA CYS A 70 8.22 11.61 -15.73
C CYS A 70 9.12 11.54 -14.48
N CYS A 71 9.22 10.38 -13.87
CA CYS A 71 10.06 10.16 -12.70
C CYS A 71 11.57 10.32 -13.02
N MET A 72 12.03 9.83 -14.18
CA MET A 72 13.41 9.99 -14.62
C MET A 72 13.80 11.46 -14.77
N ILE A 73 12.90 12.29 -15.30
CA ILE A 73 13.12 13.72 -15.45
C ILE A 73 13.13 14.39 -14.07
N ALA A 74 12.13 14.10 -13.24
CA ALA A 74 12.00 14.62 -11.89
C ALA A 74 13.20 14.28 -11.00
N LYS A 75 13.79 13.09 -11.18
CA LYS A 75 14.98 12.65 -10.43
C LYS A 75 16.22 13.51 -10.65
N ARG A 76 16.26 14.30 -11.73
CA ARG A 76 17.33 15.27 -11.99
C ARG A 76 17.28 16.47 -11.05
N ALA A 77 16.13 16.76 -10.46
CA ALA A 77 15.98 17.76 -9.41
C ALA A 77 16.63 17.27 -8.10
N ARG A 78 17.21 18.19 -7.33
CA ARG A 78 17.93 17.87 -6.10
C ARG A 78 16.97 17.38 -5.01
N GLY A 79 17.26 16.20 -4.45
CA GLY A 79 16.58 15.68 -3.27
C GLY A 79 15.17 15.10 -3.50
N CYS A 80 14.61 15.25 -4.69
CA CYS A 80 13.29 14.76 -5.00
C CYS A 80 13.22 13.23 -5.02
N ASN A 81 12.39 12.66 -4.17
CA ASN A 81 12.03 11.25 -4.22
C ASN A 81 10.96 11.03 -5.30
N THR A 82 11.02 9.91 -6.01
CA THR A 82 10.10 9.66 -7.12
C THR A 82 9.34 8.35 -6.94
N ILE A 83 8.03 8.39 -7.18
CA ILE A 83 7.13 7.23 -7.15
C ILE A 83 6.46 7.10 -8.52
N ALA A 84 6.59 5.95 -9.16
CA ALA A 84 5.93 5.64 -10.42
C ALA A 84 4.82 4.58 -10.22
N ARG A 85 3.65 4.80 -10.83
CA ARG A 85 2.64 3.75 -11.00
C ARG A 85 2.98 2.93 -12.24
N VAL A 86 3.13 1.61 -12.06
CA VAL A 86 3.39 0.65 -13.13
C VAL A 86 2.44 -0.53 -12.97
N LYS A 87 1.56 -0.74 -13.95
CA LYS A 87 0.49 -1.75 -13.90
C LYS A 87 0.81 -2.99 -14.71
N ASN A 88 1.60 -2.85 -15.80
CA ASN A 88 1.88 -3.95 -16.71
C ASN A 88 2.59 -5.09 -15.97
N PRO A 89 2.02 -6.32 -16.00
CA PRO A 89 2.62 -7.49 -15.36
C PRO A 89 4.02 -7.83 -15.89
N GLU A 90 4.33 -7.50 -17.14
CA GLU A 90 5.65 -7.72 -17.72
C GLU A 90 6.73 -6.94 -16.98
N TYR A 91 6.42 -5.71 -16.55
CA TYR A 91 7.34 -4.92 -15.74
C TYR A 91 7.41 -5.36 -14.28
N SER A 92 6.41 -6.09 -13.79
CA SER A 92 6.35 -6.50 -12.38
C SER A 92 7.48 -7.46 -11.99
N THR A 93 7.94 -8.30 -12.91
CA THR A 93 9.09 -9.20 -12.71
C THR A 93 10.42 -8.44 -12.67
N GLU A 94 10.50 -7.29 -13.33
CA GLU A 94 11.69 -6.45 -13.42
C GLU A 94 11.64 -5.21 -12.50
N MET A 95 10.63 -5.13 -11.63
CA MET A 95 10.42 -3.96 -10.77
C MET A 95 11.64 -3.55 -9.96
N SER A 96 12.37 -4.53 -9.40
CA SER A 96 13.57 -4.26 -8.61
C SER A 96 14.69 -3.69 -9.46
N TYR A 97 14.84 -4.19 -10.69
CA TYR A 97 15.79 -3.68 -11.67
C TYR A 97 15.44 -2.24 -12.08
N LEU A 98 14.20 -2.01 -12.54
CA LEU A 98 13.72 -0.69 -12.93
C LEU A 98 13.86 0.34 -11.81
N LYS A 99 13.48 -0.04 -10.59
CA LYS A 99 13.62 0.83 -9.43
C LYS A 99 15.06 1.26 -9.19
N ASN A 100 16.01 0.33 -9.27
CA ASN A 100 17.42 0.60 -8.99
C ASN A 100 18.07 1.40 -10.12
N GLU A 101 17.89 0.98 -11.38
CA GLU A 101 18.49 1.63 -12.55
C GLU A 101 17.96 3.04 -12.77
N LEU A 102 16.65 3.27 -12.54
CA LEU A 102 16.04 4.59 -12.67
C LEU A 102 16.14 5.41 -11.37
N GLY A 103 16.67 4.83 -10.28
CA GLY A 103 16.82 5.51 -9.00
C GLY A 103 15.50 5.93 -8.36
N LEU A 104 14.41 5.17 -8.59
CA LEU A 104 13.10 5.46 -8.05
C LEU A 104 13.05 5.11 -6.55
N ALA A 105 12.38 5.95 -5.76
CA ALA A 105 12.14 5.64 -4.35
C ALA A 105 11.14 4.47 -4.22
N MET A 106 10.10 4.48 -5.06
CA MET A 106 9.07 3.44 -5.05
C MET A 106 8.46 3.25 -6.44
N VAL A 107 8.07 2.01 -6.74
CA VAL A 107 7.17 1.66 -7.85
C VAL A 107 5.95 0.98 -7.24
N ILE A 108 4.77 1.40 -7.66
CA ILE A 108 3.49 0.87 -7.15
C ILE A 108 2.65 0.26 -8.27
N ASN A 109 2.00 -0.86 -7.96
CA ASN A 109 0.96 -1.46 -8.79
C ASN A 109 -0.30 -1.65 -7.92
N PRO A 110 -1.23 -0.70 -7.94
CA PRO A 110 -2.42 -0.75 -7.10
C PRO A 110 -3.33 -1.94 -7.42
N GLU A 111 -3.41 -2.31 -8.69
CA GLU A 111 -4.21 -3.43 -9.17
C GLU A 111 -3.68 -4.76 -8.63
N TYR A 112 -2.36 -4.94 -8.67
CA TYR A 112 -1.69 -6.11 -8.10
C TYR A 112 -1.83 -6.17 -6.57
N ALA A 113 -1.62 -5.05 -5.88
CA ALA A 113 -1.80 -4.97 -4.43
C ALA A 113 -3.23 -5.31 -4.00
N ALA A 114 -4.23 -4.84 -4.74
CA ALA A 114 -5.63 -5.18 -4.50
C ALA A 114 -5.90 -6.67 -4.75
N ALA A 115 -5.34 -7.25 -5.81
CA ALA A 115 -5.46 -8.68 -6.11
C ALA A 115 -4.81 -9.56 -5.05
N GLU A 116 -3.64 -9.17 -4.54
CA GLU A 116 -2.98 -9.87 -3.41
C GLU A 116 -3.83 -9.84 -2.15
N GLU A 117 -4.45 -8.69 -1.84
CA GLU A 117 -5.32 -8.57 -0.68
C GLU A 117 -6.58 -9.44 -0.81
N ILE A 118 -7.22 -9.42 -1.97
CA ILE A 118 -8.38 -10.29 -2.27
C ILE A 118 -7.97 -11.77 -2.15
N ALA A 119 -6.86 -12.17 -2.74
CA ALA A 119 -6.37 -13.55 -2.68
C ALA A 119 -6.10 -13.99 -1.23
N ARG A 120 -5.59 -13.07 -0.38
CA ARG A 120 -5.34 -13.32 1.04
C ARG A 120 -6.65 -13.58 1.80
N VAL A 121 -7.66 -12.72 1.59
CA VAL A 121 -8.99 -12.90 2.20
C VAL A 121 -9.63 -14.23 1.76
N LEU A 122 -9.50 -14.59 0.48
CA LEU A 122 -10.03 -15.85 -0.03
C LEU A 122 -9.29 -17.08 0.51
N ARG A 123 -8.01 -16.97 0.84
CA ARG A 123 -7.23 -18.05 1.46
C ARG A 123 -7.69 -18.37 2.88
N PHE A 124 -8.10 -17.32 3.62
CA PHE A 124 -8.51 -17.45 5.02
C PHE A 124 -9.91 -16.85 5.26
N PRO A 125 -10.96 -17.40 4.67
CA PRO A 125 -12.31 -16.78 4.70
C PRO A 125 -12.92 -16.71 6.10
N ALA A 126 -12.42 -17.50 7.04
CA ALA A 126 -12.87 -17.47 8.44
C ALA A 126 -12.10 -16.46 9.31
N ALA A 127 -11.01 -15.90 8.79
CA ALA A 127 -10.24 -14.90 9.54
C ALA A 127 -10.97 -13.55 9.55
N THR A 128 -11.09 -12.95 10.71
CA THR A 128 -11.66 -11.59 10.88
C THR A 128 -10.63 -10.51 10.59
N LYS A 129 -9.35 -10.82 10.77
CA LYS A 129 -8.22 -9.93 10.47
C LYS A 129 -7.02 -10.74 10.00
N ILE A 130 -6.29 -10.20 9.04
CA ILE A 130 -5.04 -10.79 8.52
C ILE A 130 -3.99 -9.70 8.51
N GLU A 131 -2.88 -9.92 9.19
CA GLU A 131 -1.72 -9.02 9.21
C GLU A 131 -0.48 -9.77 8.72
N THR A 132 0.36 -9.08 7.96
CA THR A 132 1.58 -9.68 7.41
C THR A 132 2.82 -8.99 7.95
N PHE A 133 3.84 -9.80 8.25
CA PHE A 133 5.13 -9.36 8.74
C PHE A 133 6.27 -9.92 7.87
N ALA A 134 7.46 -9.39 8.05
CA ALA A 134 8.67 -9.86 7.38
C ALA A 134 8.53 -9.94 5.84
N LYS A 135 7.92 -8.91 5.23
CA LYS A 135 7.65 -8.84 3.77
C LYS A 135 6.74 -9.97 3.27
N GLY A 136 5.67 -10.27 4.01
CA GLY A 136 4.68 -11.28 3.65
C GLY A 136 5.08 -12.73 3.96
N ARG A 137 6.22 -12.96 4.65
CA ARG A 137 6.67 -14.32 5.00
C ARG A 137 6.04 -14.87 6.28
N VAL A 138 5.43 -14.01 7.08
CA VAL A 138 4.73 -14.37 8.31
C VAL A 138 3.35 -13.74 8.26
N GLU A 139 2.33 -14.53 8.54
CA GLU A 139 0.95 -14.08 8.60
C GLU A 139 0.40 -14.27 10.02
N LEU A 140 -0.21 -13.22 10.57
CA LEU A 140 -0.97 -13.26 11.81
C LEU A 140 -2.46 -13.23 11.46
N LEU A 141 -3.17 -14.26 11.87
CA LEU A 141 -4.59 -14.45 11.58
C LEU A 141 -5.39 -14.30 12.88
N THR A 142 -6.42 -13.47 12.85
CA THR A 142 -7.37 -13.35 13.94
C THR A 142 -8.66 -14.07 13.56
N PHE A 143 -9.12 -14.96 14.42
CA PHE A 143 -10.36 -15.72 14.26
C PHE A 143 -11.27 -15.46 15.46
N LYS A 144 -12.56 -15.38 15.20
CA LYS A 144 -13.56 -15.44 16.26
C LYS A 144 -13.97 -16.90 16.42
N LEU A 145 -13.81 -17.46 17.61
CA LEU A 145 -14.29 -18.80 17.92
C LEU A 145 -15.78 -18.75 18.22
N PRO A 146 -16.65 -19.42 17.47
CA PRO A 146 -18.06 -19.55 17.83
C PRO A 146 -18.24 -20.54 18.97
N ASP A 147 -19.33 -20.43 19.73
CA ASP A 147 -19.63 -21.26 20.90
C ASP A 147 -19.70 -22.78 20.58
N PHE A 148 -19.97 -23.12 19.33
CA PHE A 148 -19.96 -24.52 18.84
C PHE A 148 -18.60 -24.98 18.27
N SER A 149 -17.55 -24.20 18.45
CA SER A 149 -16.23 -24.56 17.95
C SER A 149 -15.71 -25.83 18.60
N PRO A 150 -15.15 -26.79 17.83
CA PRO A 150 -14.56 -28.02 18.38
C PRO A 150 -13.29 -27.75 19.20
N LEU A 151 -12.81 -26.50 19.25
CA LEU A 151 -11.68 -26.08 20.03
C LEU A 151 -12.04 -25.67 21.45
N ILE A 152 -13.34 -25.41 21.72
CA ILE A 152 -13.81 -25.07 23.07
C ILE A 152 -13.54 -26.25 24.01
N GLY A 153 -13.02 -25.93 25.20
CA GLY A 153 -12.60 -26.90 26.21
C GLY A 153 -11.22 -27.54 25.97
N MET A 154 -10.55 -27.24 24.86
CA MET A 154 -9.18 -27.73 24.58
C MET A 154 -8.15 -26.73 25.06
N THR A 155 -6.99 -27.23 25.46
CA THR A 155 -5.80 -26.40 25.71
C THR A 155 -5.07 -26.07 24.39
N VAL A 156 -4.29 -24.97 24.39
CA VAL A 156 -3.47 -24.58 23.24
C VAL A 156 -2.56 -25.72 22.77
N ARG A 157 -2.00 -26.49 23.71
CA ARG A 157 -1.16 -27.67 23.40
C ARG A 157 -1.92 -28.77 22.72
N GLU A 158 -3.14 -29.05 23.15
CA GLU A 158 -4.00 -30.08 22.55
C GLU A 158 -4.43 -29.71 21.15
N VAL A 159 -4.72 -28.43 20.88
CA VAL A 159 -5.05 -27.92 19.53
C VAL A 159 -3.92 -28.21 18.55
N SER A 160 -2.66 -27.85 18.89
CA SER A 160 -1.51 -28.09 18.02
C SER A 160 -1.35 -29.60 17.72
N THR A 161 -1.46 -30.45 18.75
CA THR A 161 -1.34 -31.90 18.61
C THR A 161 -2.47 -32.50 17.78
N LYS A 162 -3.72 -32.12 18.04
CA LYS A 162 -4.91 -32.70 17.41
C LYS A 162 -5.03 -32.28 15.95
N LEU A 163 -4.74 -31.01 15.64
CA LEU A 163 -4.81 -30.49 14.26
C LEU A 163 -3.55 -30.81 13.45
N LYS A 164 -2.50 -31.36 14.09
CA LYS A 164 -1.21 -31.66 13.45
C LYS A 164 -0.64 -30.46 12.68
N CYS A 165 -0.77 -29.28 13.25
CA CYS A 165 -0.25 -28.06 12.68
C CYS A 165 0.58 -27.29 13.71
N ASP A 166 1.68 -26.72 13.24
CA ASP A 166 2.51 -25.85 14.05
C ASP A 166 1.89 -24.44 14.04
N ILE A 167 1.20 -24.12 15.12
CA ILE A 167 0.61 -22.80 15.34
C ILE A 167 1.20 -22.15 16.58
N LEU A 168 1.38 -20.85 16.52
CA LEU A 168 1.67 -20.02 17.66
C LEU A 168 0.45 -19.15 17.96
N VAL A 169 -0.22 -19.42 19.07
CA VAL A 169 -1.30 -18.56 19.57
C VAL A 169 -0.64 -17.40 20.32
N CYS A 170 -0.69 -16.20 19.71
CA CYS A 170 -0.04 -15.01 20.24
C CYS A 170 -0.87 -14.33 21.31
N THR A 171 -2.19 -14.20 21.06
CA THR A 171 -3.12 -13.52 21.96
C THR A 171 -4.51 -14.17 21.89
N ILE A 172 -5.23 -14.11 23.00
CA ILE A 172 -6.64 -14.46 23.09
C ILE A 172 -7.35 -13.27 23.73
N GLU A 173 -8.37 -12.78 23.06
CA GLU A 173 -9.23 -11.70 23.53
C GLU A 173 -10.57 -12.29 24.00
N ARG A 174 -10.99 -11.97 25.22
CA ARG A 174 -12.21 -12.43 25.83
C ARG A 174 -12.78 -11.31 26.72
N GLU A 175 -14.02 -10.91 26.51
CA GLU A 175 -14.72 -9.90 27.32
C GLU A 175 -13.90 -8.62 27.59
N ASP A 176 -13.26 -8.09 26.54
CA ASP A 176 -12.37 -6.91 26.59
C ASP A 176 -11.02 -7.13 27.32
N GLU A 177 -10.72 -8.34 27.78
CA GLU A 177 -9.40 -8.71 28.31
C GLU A 177 -8.55 -9.39 27.26
N VAL A 178 -7.26 -9.01 27.21
CA VAL A 178 -6.26 -9.60 26.31
C VAL A 178 -5.31 -10.49 27.10
N HIS A 179 -5.28 -11.77 26.74
CA HIS A 179 -4.41 -12.78 27.36
C HIS A 179 -3.28 -13.19 26.40
N ILE A 180 -2.07 -13.37 26.94
CA ILE A 180 -0.98 -14.05 26.23
C ILE A 180 -0.99 -15.51 26.72
N PRO A 181 -1.51 -16.46 25.93
CA PRO A 181 -1.71 -17.81 26.39
C PRO A 181 -0.40 -18.58 26.46
N ASN A 182 -0.31 -19.47 27.42
CA ASN A 182 0.66 -20.55 27.44
C ASN A 182 0.03 -21.87 26.96
N GLY A 183 0.82 -22.93 26.86
CA GLY A 183 0.33 -24.22 26.34
C GLY A 183 -0.80 -24.88 27.17
N SER A 184 -1.03 -24.46 28.43
CA SER A 184 -2.10 -24.94 29.30
C SER A 184 -3.33 -24.06 29.33
N PHE A 185 -3.33 -22.95 28.59
CA PHE A 185 -4.50 -22.07 28.47
C PHE A 185 -5.63 -22.82 27.75
N THR A 186 -6.85 -22.76 28.30
CA THR A 186 -8.04 -23.44 27.73
C THR A 186 -8.89 -22.46 26.95
N PHE A 187 -9.36 -22.87 25.79
CA PHE A 187 -10.36 -22.11 25.01
C PHE A 187 -11.76 -22.33 25.63
N GLU A 188 -12.44 -21.25 25.91
CA GLU A 188 -13.80 -21.22 26.48
C GLU A 188 -14.75 -20.42 25.60
#